data_30fd1ee73eb25cecded1bb8b703b54fd
#
_entry.id   30fd1ee73eb25cecded1bb8b703b54fd
#
_cell.length_a   1.000
_cell.length_b   1.000
_cell.length_c   1.000
_cell.angle_alpha   90.00
_cell.angle_beta   90.00
_cell.angle_gamma   90.00
#
_symmetry.space_group_name_H-M   'P 1'
#
loop_
_entity.id
_entity.type
_entity.pdbx_description
1 polymer ?
#
loop_
_entity_poly.entity_id
_entity_poly.type
_entity_poly.pdbx_seq_one_letter_code
_entity_poly.pdbx_strand_id
1 'polypeptide(L)'
;MVTRRDFVGSAAATSLGAAFAGTAQAGQGTVIPASGNGDGIIDVHCHALLPRWLDRAAAFQGRTRETMNIAQSPVPDWTPELHIATMDAHGIEASVLSWPSATAMVRGKEAKDFARALNEDLANIIARHPGRFGAFAILPLDDMDATLEEMAYCLDVLKFDGASSSTHVGGVYLGDSHFDPWFAEMNRRGATLFVHPTTPPGQTETPIGINPSILEFMFETSRMVTNMVVSGAKTRFDKIKFISSHGGGTIPYLATRISILEPHYGPGPGREPMTGEEILKTLSTFYFDLTASTAPASLDAIRHLVPDSQLMFGTDFPMMPPTTIAPAKARFDAYAPLGADERRAILRDSALAILPSLSARVGKGG
;
A
#
# COMPACT_ATOMS: atom_id res chain seq x y z
N MET A 1 7.68 34.46 38.88
CA MET A 1 6.83 33.35 39.33
C MET A 1 5.40 33.74 39.04
N VAL A 2 4.84 33.26 37.96
CA VAL A 2 3.42 33.46 37.61
C VAL A 2 2.71 32.15 37.95
N THR A 3 1.73 32.23 38.81
CA THR A 3 1.03 31.06 39.34
C THR A 3 -0.14 30.66 38.44
N ARG A 4 -0.46 29.37 38.41
CA ARG A 4 -1.47 28.66 37.61
C ARG A 4 -2.95 29.10 37.81
N ARG A 5 -3.23 30.30 38.31
CA ARG A 5 -4.60 30.70 38.73
C ARG A 5 -5.26 31.84 37.94
N ASP A 6 -4.60 32.37 36.90
CA ASP A 6 -5.11 33.58 36.22
C ASP A 6 -5.63 33.34 34.78
N PHE A 7 -6.16 32.14 34.49
CA PHE A 7 -6.77 31.87 33.19
C PHE A 7 -8.16 31.21 33.33
N VAL A 8 -9.08 31.92 34.03
CA VAL A 8 -10.51 31.68 33.93
C VAL A 8 -11.20 33.03 33.81
N GLY A 9 -11.40 33.47 32.60
CA GLY A 9 -12.11 34.68 32.24
C GLY A 9 -13.01 34.44 31.05
N SER A 10 -14.26 34.18 31.36
CA SER A 10 -15.47 34.50 30.59
C SER A 10 -15.35 34.62 29.07
N ALA A 11 -15.82 33.61 28.31
CA ALA A 11 -16.29 33.79 26.96
C ALA A 11 -17.75 33.37 26.86
N ALA A 12 -18.59 34.35 26.62
CA ALA A 12 -20.01 34.20 26.38
C ALA A 12 -20.24 33.35 25.09
N ALA A 13 -21.05 32.31 25.21
CA ALA A 13 -21.53 31.52 24.11
C ALA A 13 -22.52 32.34 23.28
N THR A 14 -22.10 32.73 22.07
CA THR A 14 -23.02 33.16 21.02
C THR A 14 -23.22 31.99 20.06
N SER A 15 -24.37 31.33 20.21
CA SER A 15 -24.84 30.29 19.31
C SER A 15 -25.22 30.91 17.96
N LEU A 16 -24.40 30.72 16.93
CA LEU A 16 -24.81 30.87 15.54
C LEU A 16 -25.14 29.46 15.01
N GLY A 17 -26.38 29.06 15.17
CA GLY A 17 -26.98 27.95 14.48
C GLY A 17 -27.20 28.32 13.01
N ALA A 18 -26.27 27.97 12.13
CA ALA A 18 -26.52 27.89 10.70
C ALA A 18 -26.92 26.43 10.37
N ALA A 19 -28.23 26.22 10.23
CA ALA A 19 -28.76 24.98 9.71
C ALA A 19 -28.36 24.83 8.24
N PHE A 20 -27.37 23.99 7.95
CA PHE A 20 -27.20 23.44 6.61
C PHE A 20 -28.17 22.25 6.43
N ALA A 21 -29.42 22.58 6.10
CA ALA A 21 -30.32 21.60 5.48
C ALA A 21 -29.97 21.51 3.98
N GLY A 22 -28.87 20.85 3.68
CA GLY A 22 -28.57 20.38 2.34
C GLY A 22 -29.34 19.07 2.12
N THR A 23 -30.42 19.10 1.34
CA THR A 23 -31.04 17.91 0.79
C THR A 23 -29.98 17.16 -0.02
N ALA A 24 -29.50 16.03 0.53
CA ALA A 24 -28.72 15.09 -0.24
C ALA A 24 -29.62 14.52 -1.36
N GLN A 25 -29.60 15.16 -2.51
CA GLN A 25 -30.09 14.59 -3.74
C GLN A 25 -29.08 13.51 -4.10
N ALA A 26 -29.45 12.24 -3.90
CA ALA A 26 -28.70 11.10 -4.41
C ALA A 26 -28.60 11.27 -5.93
N GLY A 27 -27.49 11.85 -6.37
CA GLY A 27 -27.11 11.88 -7.77
C GLY A 27 -27.04 10.42 -8.21
N GLN A 28 -27.90 10.00 -9.12
CA GLN A 28 -27.75 8.74 -9.85
C GLN A 28 -26.39 8.84 -10.56
N GLY A 29 -25.38 8.25 -9.93
CA GLY A 29 -24.07 8.09 -10.54
C GLY A 29 -24.30 7.34 -11.84
N THR A 30 -23.93 7.96 -12.95
CA THR A 30 -23.89 7.31 -14.25
C THR A 30 -22.96 6.12 -14.08
N VAL A 31 -23.51 4.90 -14.10
CA VAL A 31 -22.72 3.66 -14.17
C VAL A 31 -21.94 3.78 -15.47
N ILE A 32 -20.63 4.02 -15.35
CA ILE A 32 -19.73 3.93 -16.51
C ILE A 32 -19.59 2.44 -16.78
N PRO A 33 -20.13 1.92 -17.91
CA PRO A 33 -19.96 0.52 -18.22
C PRO A 33 -18.47 0.24 -18.29
N ALA A 34 -18.03 -0.89 -17.69
CA ALA A 34 -16.67 -1.37 -17.85
C ALA A 34 -16.37 -1.39 -19.35
N SER A 35 -15.51 -0.49 -19.79
CA SER A 35 -15.14 -0.41 -21.20
C SER A 35 -14.29 -1.64 -21.50
N GLY A 36 -14.85 -2.65 -22.15
CA GLY A 36 -14.16 -3.85 -22.61
C GLY A 36 -13.08 -3.57 -23.67
N ASN A 37 -12.61 -2.34 -23.78
CA ASN A 37 -11.67 -1.86 -24.79
C ASN A 37 -10.22 -1.73 -24.30
N GLY A 38 -9.86 -2.28 -23.13
CA GLY A 38 -8.48 -2.19 -22.64
C GLY A 38 -8.07 -0.81 -22.07
N ASP A 39 -9.03 0.03 -21.72
CA ASP A 39 -8.79 1.39 -21.15
C ASP A 39 -9.12 1.49 -19.65
N GLY A 40 -9.40 0.36 -18.99
CA GLY A 40 -9.77 0.31 -17.58
C GLY A 40 -8.61 0.55 -16.62
N ILE A 41 -8.92 1.00 -15.41
CA ILE A 41 -7.94 1.27 -14.36
C ILE A 41 -7.43 -0.04 -13.76
N ILE A 42 -6.13 -0.13 -13.46
CA ILE A 42 -5.54 -1.20 -12.65
C ILE A 42 -5.28 -0.66 -11.25
N ASP A 43 -5.94 -1.25 -10.27
CA ASP A 43 -5.77 -0.93 -8.86
C ASP A 43 -4.73 -1.87 -8.23
N VAL A 44 -3.55 -1.32 -7.88
CA VAL A 44 -2.46 -2.12 -7.29
C VAL A 44 -2.49 -2.14 -5.77
N HIS A 45 -3.41 -1.41 -5.15
CA HIS A 45 -3.48 -1.26 -3.70
C HIS A 45 -4.90 -1.50 -3.21
N CYS A 46 -5.19 -2.74 -2.91
CA CYS A 46 -6.42 -3.15 -2.24
C CYS A 46 -6.18 -4.38 -1.35
N HIS A 47 -7.12 -4.64 -0.46
CA HIS A 47 -6.98 -5.67 0.56
C HIS A 47 -8.08 -6.73 0.49
N ALA A 48 -7.70 -8.00 0.66
CA ALA A 48 -8.63 -9.12 0.74
C ALA A 48 -8.88 -9.51 2.20
N LEU A 49 -10.05 -9.21 2.73
CA LEU A 49 -10.44 -9.60 4.09
C LEU A 49 -10.96 -11.04 4.09
N LEU A 50 -10.04 -11.99 3.93
CA LEU A 50 -10.37 -13.41 3.83
C LEU A 50 -11.01 -13.92 5.12
N PRO A 51 -12.09 -14.72 5.06
CA PRO A 51 -12.76 -15.27 6.25
C PRO A 51 -11.81 -15.98 7.21
N ARG A 52 -10.88 -16.78 6.70
CA ARG A 52 -9.86 -17.49 7.48
C ARG A 52 -8.96 -16.54 8.28
N TRP A 53 -8.58 -15.42 7.64
CA TRP A 53 -7.78 -14.40 8.32
C TRP A 53 -8.61 -13.68 9.39
N LEU A 54 -9.86 -13.31 9.10
CA LEU A 54 -10.76 -12.66 10.05
C LEU A 54 -10.99 -13.52 11.31
N ASP A 55 -11.22 -14.82 11.15
CA ASP A 55 -11.37 -15.76 12.29
C ASP A 55 -10.12 -15.78 13.17
N ARG A 56 -8.95 -15.89 12.53
CA ARG A 56 -7.68 -15.93 13.26
C ARG A 56 -7.38 -14.62 13.97
N ALA A 57 -7.65 -13.48 13.31
CA ALA A 57 -7.44 -12.15 13.89
C ALA A 57 -8.40 -11.86 15.05
N ALA A 58 -9.66 -12.25 14.93
CA ALA A 58 -10.64 -12.14 16.01
C ALA A 58 -10.20 -12.97 17.23
N ALA A 59 -9.80 -14.22 17.02
CA ALA A 59 -9.29 -15.09 18.08
C ALA A 59 -8.02 -14.52 18.75
N PHE A 60 -7.08 -13.98 17.96
CA PHE A 60 -5.87 -13.33 18.46
C PHE A 60 -6.18 -12.11 19.34
N GLN A 61 -7.22 -11.35 19.01
CA GLN A 61 -7.69 -10.21 19.81
C GLN A 61 -8.60 -10.61 20.98
N GLY A 62 -8.96 -11.88 21.14
CA GLY A 62 -9.95 -12.34 22.13
C GLY A 62 -11.35 -11.77 21.85
N ARG A 63 -11.73 -11.59 20.57
CA ARG A 63 -12.96 -10.95 20.09
C ARG A 63 -13.68 -11.83 19.09
N THR A 64 -14.87 -11.38 18.66
CA THR A 64 -15.56 -11.92 17.48
C THR A 64 -15.25 -11.06 16.26
N ARG A 65 -15.62 -11.52 15.04
CA ARG A 65 -15.44 -10.71 13.82
C ARG A 65 -16.16 -9.35 13.89
N GLU A 66 -17.34 -9.31 14.51
CA GLU A 66 -18.16 -8.11 14.66
C GLU A 66 -17.58 -7.10 15.65
N THR A 67 -16.74 -7.56 16.57
CA THR A 67 -16.19 -6.71 17.65
C THR A 67 -14.68 -6.47 17.53
N MET A 68 -14.00 -7.18 16.62
CA MET A 68 -12.58 -6.94 16.38
C MET A 68 -12.35 -5.62 15.62
N ASN A 69 -11.12 -5.13 15.67
CA ASN A 69 -10.70 -3.93 14.95
C ASN A 69 -9.49 -4.24 14.05
N ILE A 70 -9.40 -3.51 12.95
CA ILE A 70 -8.21 -3.40 12.11
C ILE A 70 -7.74 -1.94 12.18
N ALA A 71 -6.47 -1.71 12.52
CA ALA A 71 -5.92 -0.36 12.68
C ALA A 71 -6.82 0.57 13.52
N GLN A 72 -7.34 0.07 14.66
CA GLN A 72 -8.24 0.77 15.58
C GLN A 72 -9.62 1.15 15.00
N SER A 73 -9.99 0.63 13.85
CA SER A 73 -11.28 0.84 13.21
C SER A 73 -12.10 -0.46 13.13
N PRO A 74 -13.43 -0.40 13.12
CA PRO A 74 -14.26 -1.57 12.82
C PRO A 74 -13.87 -2.20 11.48
N VAL A 75 -14.00 -3.51 11.40
CA VAL A 75 -13.73 -4.26 10.15
C VAL A 75 -14.77 -3.88 9.10
N PRO A 76 -14.37 -3.41 7.93
CA PRO A 76 -15.32 -3.15 6.84
C PRO A 76 -15.85 -4.45 6.24
N ASP A 77 -17.04 -4.39 5.68
CA ASP A 77 -17.58 -5.49 4.87
C ASP A 77 -16.73 -5.71 3.61
N TRP A 78 -16.42 -6.97 3.31
CA TRP A 78 -15.70 -7.33 2.11
C TRP A 78 -16.10 -8.74 1.63
N THR A 79 -16.39 -8.84 0.35
CA THR A 79 -16.46 -10.09 -0.42
C THR A 79 -15.90 -9.83 -1.81
N PRO A 80 -15.48 -10.85 -2.57
CA PRO A 80 -15.08 -10.67 -3.96
C PRO A 80 -16.17 -9.99 -4.81
N GLU A 81 -17.43 -10.32 -4.59
CA GLU A 81 -18.57 -9.76 -5.32
C GLU A 81 -18.78 -8.27 -5.01
N LEU A 82 -18.66 -7.87 -3.73
CA LEU A 82 -18.71 -6.46 -3.32
C LEU A 82 -17.52 -5.68 -3.89
N HIS A 83 -16.34 -6.30 -3.94
CA HIS A 83 -15.16 -5.70 -4.54
C HIS A 83 -15.37 -5.47 -6.04
N ILE A 84 -15.86 -6.47 -6.78
CA ILE A 84 -16.19 -6.35 -8.21
C ILE A 84 -17.24 -5.25 -8.44
N ALA A 85 -18.30 -5.20 -7.64
CA ALA A 85 -19.31 -4.15 -7.75
C ALA A 85 -18.70 -2.75 -7.55
N THR A 86 -17.76 -2.62 -6.61
CA THR A 86 -17.02 -1.37 -6.40
C THR A 86 -16.11 -1.05 -7.60
N MET A 87 -15.39 -2.03 -8.14
CA MET A 87 -14.58 -1.86 -9.34
C MET A 87 -15.43 -1.37 -10.53
N ASP A 88 -16.57 -2.03 -10.78
CA ASP A 88 -17.46 -1.69 -11.88
C ASP A 88 -18.02 -0.27 -11.75
N ALA A 89 -18.37 0.16 -10.53
CA ALA A 89 -18.85 1.50 -10.24
C ALA A 89 -17.81 2.60 -10.50
N HIS A 90 -16.53 2.25 -10.52
CA HIS A 90 -15.41 3.21 -10.63
C HIS A 90 -14.52 3.02 -11.87
N GLY A 91 -14.89 2.14 -12.81
CA GLY A 91 -14.12 1.89 -14.03
C GLY A 91 -12.79 1.16 -13.77
N ILE A 92 -12.70 0.40 -12.67
CA ILE A 92 -11.52 -0.43 -12.35
C ILE A 92 -11.67 -1.76 -13.06
N GLU A 93 -10.75 -2.06 -13.97
CA GLU A 93 -10.74 -3.29 -14.76
C GLU A 93 -10.26 -4.47 -13.93
N ALA A 94 -9.15 -4.29 -13.20
CA ALA A 94 -8.60 -5.31 -12.33
C ALA A 94 -7.98 -4.72 -11.07
N SER A 95 -7.99 -5.50 -9.99
CA SER A 95 -7.37 -5.14 -8.71
C SER A 95 -6.40 -6.23 -8.26
N VAL A 96 -5.28 -5.84 -7.61
CA VAL A 96 -4.29 -6.77 -7.09
C VAL A 96 -4.49 -6.97 -5.59
N LEU A 97 -5.05 -8.11 -5.22
CA LEU A 97 -5.37 -8.44 -3.84
C LEU A 97 -4.11 -8.59 -2.99
N SER A 98 -4.10 -8.00 -1.80
CA SER A 98 -2.99 -8.08 -0.86
C SER A 98 -3.46 -8.17 0.59
N TRP A 99 -2.59 -8.68 1.47
CA TRP A 99 -2.69 -8.53 2.91
C TRP A 99 -1.30 -8.61 3.55
N PRO A 100 -0.50 -7.55 3.53
CA PRO A 100 0.95 -7.56 3.81
C PRO A 100 1.36 -8.05 5.20
N SER A 101 0.49 -7.94 6.20
CA SER A 101 0.75 -8.36 7.59
C SER A 101 -0.06 -9.59 8.02
N ALA A 102 -0.56 -10.38 7.07
CA ALA A 102 -1.49 -11.47 7.35
C ALA A 102 -0.95 -12.51 8.35
N THR A 103 0.35 -12.79 8.33
CA THR A 103 0.99 -13.78 9.21
C THR A 103 1.53 -13.19 10.51
N ALA A 104 1.37 -11.89 10.76
CA ALA A 104 1.97 -11.23 11.94
C ALA A 104 1.53 -11.80 13.30
N MET A 105 0.38 -12.47 13.34
CA MET A 105 -0.20 -13.08 14.56
C MET A 105 0.14 -14.55 14.77
N VAL A 106 0.91 -15.16 13.88
CA VAL A 106 1.31 -16.57 13.90
C VAL A 106 2.82 -16.71 13.71
N ARG A 107 3.42 -17.85 14.07
CA ARG A 107 4.87 -18.09 14.00
C ARG A 107 5.20 -19.49 13.52
N GLY A 108 6.39 -19.65 12.95
CA GLY A 108 6.98 -20.93 12.58
C GLY A 108 6.08 -21.75 11.66
N LYS A 109 5.91 -23.06 11.93
CA LYS A 109 5.10 -23.94 11.08
C LYS A 109 3.66 -23.46 10.92
N GLU A 110 3.05 -22.89 11.96
CA GLU A 110 1.68 -22.33 11.86
C GLU A 110 1.64 -21.17 10.87
N ALA A 111 2.65 -20.29 10.85
CA ALA A 111 2.73 -19.17 9.90
C ALA A 111 2.84 -19.67 8.45
N LYS A 112 3.65 -20.71 8.21
CA LYS A 112 3.79 -21.35 6.90
C LYS A 112 2.46 -21.95 6.41
N ASP A 113 1.81 -22.78 7.24
CA ASP A 113 0.55 -23.44 6.88
C ASP A 113 -0.57 -22.40 6.67
N PHE A 114 -0.56 -21.33 7.47
CA PHE A 114 -1.54 -20.25 7.38
C PHE A 114 -1.34 -19.41 6.13
N ALA A 115 -0.09 -19.02 5.79
CA ALA A 115 0.22 -18.32 4.55
C ALA A 115 -0.23 -19.12 3.32
N ARG A 116 0.10 -20.43 3.28
CA ARG A 116 -0.33 -21.34 2.21
C ARG A 116 -1.85 -21.33 2.05
N ALA A 117 -2.59 -21.50 3.13
CA ALA A 117 -4.05 -21.53 3.09
C ALA A 117 -4.66 -20.21 2.61
N LEU A 118 -4.10 -19.06 3.01
CA LEU A 118 -4.54 -17.73 2.54
C LEU A 118 -4.22 -17.52 1.05
N ASN A 119 -3.06 -17.96 0.58
CA ASN A 119 -2.68 -17.87 -0.83
C ASN A 119 -3.57 -18.76 -1.72
N GLU A 120 -3.95 -19.95 -1.24
CA GLU A 120 -4.92 -20.81 -1.94
C GLU A 120 -6.32 -20.19 -1.97
N ASP A 121 -6.76 -19.51 -0.90
CA ASP A 121 -8.01 -18.75 -0.88
C ASP A 121 -7.97 -17.62 -1.93
N LEU A 122 -6.86 -16.88 -2.05
CA LEU A 122 -6.67 -15.85 -3.10
C LEU A 122 -6.68 -16.46 -4.50
N ALA A 123 -5.98 -17.58 -4.71
CA ALA A 123 -5.94 -18.28 -5.99
C ALA A 123 -7.34 -18.75 -6.43
N ASN A 124 -8.15 -19.22 -5.50
CA ASN A 124 -9.54 -19.60 -5.73
C ASN A 124 -10.41 -18.40 -6.15
N ILE A 125 -10.17 -17.21 -5.59
CA ILE A 125 -10.84 -15.97 -6.01
C ILE A 125 -10.44 -15.61 -7.45
N ILE A 126 -9.16 -15.62 -7.76
CA ILE A 126 -8.65 -15.34 -9.11
C ILE A 126 -9.23 -16.33 -10.14
N ALA A 127 -9.27 -17.61 -9.81
CA ALA A 127 -9.80 -18.65 -10.70
C ALA A 127 -11.29 -18.47 -11.01
N ARG A 128 -12.08 -17.97 -10.05
CA ARG A 128 -13.51 -17.67 -10.24
C ARG A 128 -13.77 -16.39 -11.00
N HIS A 129 -12.83 -15.44 -10.97
CA HIS A 129 -12.96 -14.12 -11.58
C HIS A 129 -11.71 -13.79 -12.44
N PRO A 130 -11.43 -14.58 -13.48
CA PRO A 130 -10.25 -14.40 -14.31
C PRO A 130 -10.28 -13.02 -14.99
N GLY A 131 -9.15 -12.32 -14.97
CA GLY A 131 -9.04 -10.96 -15.52
C GLY A 131 -9.52 -9.83 -14.59
N ARG A 132 -10.19 -10.15 -13.47
CA ARG A 132 -10.62 -9.13 -12.50
C ARG A 132 -9.67 -9.01 -11.31
N PHE A 133 -8.95 -10.06 -10.96
CA PHE A 133 -8.03 -10.06 -9.84
C PHE A 133 -6.65 -10.59 -10.20
N GLY A 134 -5.64 -9.91 -9.66
CA GLY A 134 -4.31 -10.42 -9.40
C GLY A 134 -4.11 -10.62 -7.90
N ALA A 135 -2.93 -11.10 -7.48
CA ALA A 135 -2.58 -11.16 -6.07
C ALA A 135 -1.08 -10.98 -5.84
N PHE A 136 -0.75 -10.40 -4.70
CA PHE A 136 0.58 -10.46 -4.10
C PHE A 136 0.61 -11.56 -3.05
N ALA A 137 1.65 -12.40 -3.11
CA ALA A 137 1.83 -13.52 -2.19
C ALA A 137 1.91 -13.05 -0.73
N ILE A 138 1.22 -13.77 0.14
CA ILE A 138 1.32 -13.67 1.59
C ILE A 138 2.42 -14.62 2.04
N LEU A 139 3.44 -14.10 2.75
CA LEU A 139 4.63 -14.85 3.09
C LEU A 139 4.83 -14.95 4.61
N PRO A 140 5.36 -16.10 5.13
CA PRO A 140 5.71 -16.28 6.55
C PRO A 140 7.10 -15.69 6.83
N LEU A 141 7.24 -14.35 6.79
CA LEU A 141 8.51 -13.61 6.80
C LEU A 141 9.33 -13.73 8.10
N ASP A 142 8.85 -14.44 9.09
CA ASP A 142 9.60 -14.81 10.31
C ASP A 142 10.47 -16.06 10.14
N ASP A 143 10.31 -16.80 9.03
CA ASP A 143 11.08 -17.99 8.66
C ASP A 143 11.49 -17.90 7.19
N MET A 144 12.79 -17.67 6.91
CA MET A 144 13.28 -17.43 5.55
C MET A 144 13.18 -18.67 4.64
N ASP A 145 13.37 -19.88 5.16
CA ASP A 145 13.23 -21.10 4.36
C ASP A 145 11.77 -21.31 3.95
N ALA A 146 10.84 -21.13 4.89
CA ALA A 146 9.42 -21.17 4.60
C ALA A 146 8.98 -20.05 3.65
N THR A 147 9.56 -18.86 3.80
CA THR A 147 9.32 -17.70 2.90
C THR A 147 9.73 -18.01 1.47
N LEU A 148 10.92 -18.57 1.25
CA LEU A 148 11.42 -18.93 -0.08
C LEU A 148 10.56 -20.02 -0.73
N GLU A 149 10.20 -21.04 0.02
CA GLU A 149 9.33 -22.14 -0.44
C GLU A 149 7.93 -21.61 -0.83
N GLU A 150 7.31 -20.81 0.04
CA GLU A 150 5.98 -20.26 -0.21
C GLU A 150 5.97 -19.27 -1.39
N MET A 151 7.00 -18.43 -1.49
CA MET A 151 7.16 -17.51 -2.62
C MET A 151 7.27 -18.27 -3.93
N ALA A 152 8.11 -19.32 -3.99
CA ALA A 152 8.24 -20.14 -5.17
C ALA A 152 6.90 -20.78 -5.57
N TYR A 153 6.14 -21.30 -4.61
CA TYR A 153 4.82 -21.86 -4.88
C TYR A 153 3.86 -20.80 -5.44
N CYS A 154 3.79 -19.62 -4.84
CA CYS A 154 2.90 -18.56 -5.28
C CYS A 154 3.24 -18.06 -6.68
N LEU A 155 4.52 -17.83 -6.97
CA LEU A 155 4.96 -17.28 -8.27
C LEU A 155 4.97 -18.33 -9.37
N ASP A 156 5.41 -19.57 -9.07
CA ASP A 156 5.64 -20.60 -10.09
C ASP A 156 4.39 -21.49 -10.32
N VAL A 157 3.58 -21.74 -9.28
CA VAL A 157 2.39 -22.60 -9.37
C VAL A 157 1.11 -21.76 -9.46
N LEU A 158 0.87 -20.86 -8.50
CA LEU A 158 -0.35 -20.04 -8.45
C LEU A 158 -0.32 -18.88 -9.45
N LYS A 159 0.85 -18.55 -10.01
CA LYS A 159 1.04 -17.44 -10.98
C LYS A 159 0.60 -16.09 -10.42
N PHE A 160 0.96 -15.82 -9.18
CA PHE A 160 0.74 -14.51 -8.56
C PHE A 160 1.64 -13.44 -9.17
N ASP A 161 1.28 -12.19 -8.95
CA ASP A 161 1.87 -11.02 -9.61
C ASP A 161 3.11 -10.47 -8.89
N GLY A 162 3.46 -11.04 -7.75
CA GLY A 162 4.57 -10.65 -6.89
C GLY A 162 4.34 -11.08 -5.45
N ALA A 163 4.97 -10.40 -4.52
CA ALA A 163 4.78 -10.62 -3.08
C ALA A 163 4.37 -9.33 -2.38
N SER A 164 3.84 -9.45 -1.17
CA SER A 164 3.56 -8.31 -0.30
C SER A 164 4.26 -8.44 1.05
N SER A 165 4.61 -7.29 1.65
CA SER A 165 5.18 -7.20 2.99
C SER A 165 4.71 -5.94 3.70
N SER A 166 4.75 -5.95 5.03
CA SER A 166 4.73 -4.73 5.81
C SER A 166 6.10 -4.04 5.78
N THR A 167 6.15 -2.78 6.22
CA THR A 167 7.39 -1.97 6.29
C THR A 167 8.46 -2.57 7.18
N HIS A 168 8.03 -3.36 8.17
CA HIS A 168 8.91 -4.15 9.04
C HIS A 168 8.24 -5.47 9.44
N VAL A 169 9.03 -6.46 9.82
CA VAL A 169 8.57 -7.74 10.36
C VAL A 169 9.10 -7.87 11.79
N GLY A 170 8.20 -7.90 12.77
CA GLY A 170 8.59 -7.97 14.18
C GLY A 170 9.47 -6.82 14.67
N GLY A 171 9.40 -5.64 14.02
CA GLY A 171 10.22 -4.47 14.34
C GLY A 171 11.52 -4.37 13.55
N VAL A 172 11.86 -5.36 12.74
CA VAL A 172 13.04 -5.36 11.85
C VAL A 172 12.63 -4.79 10.49
N TYR A 173 13.22 -3.65 10.09
CA TYR A 173 12.93 -3.01 8.80
C TYR A 173 13.54 -3.77 7.63
N LEU A 174 12.90 -3.66 6.46
CA LEU A 174 13.22 -4.45 5.26
C LEU A 174 14.65 -4.24 4.71
N GLY A 175 15.35 -3.16 5.08
CA GLY A 175 16.75 -2.97 4.70
C GLY A 175 17.75 -3.76 5.56
N ASP A 176 17.29 -4.53 6.55
CA ASP A 176 18.14 -5.41 7.35
C ASP A 176 18.59 -6.64 6.54
N SER A 177 19.83 -7.06 6.73
CA SER A 177 20.43 -8.22 6.03
C SER A 177 19.72 -9.56 6.33
N HIS A 178 18.89 -9.61 7.37
CA HIS A 178 18.03 -10.77 7.64
C HIS A 178 17.15 -11.14 6.42
N PHE A 179 16.72 -10.13 5.63
CA PHE A 179 15.90 -10.34 4.45
C PHE A 179 16.70 -10.58 3.16
N ASP A 180 18.02 -10.52 3.19
CA ASP A 180 18.87 -10.67 2.01
C ASP A 180 18.64 -11.99 1.24
N PRO A 181 18.43 -13.18 1.87
CA PRO A 181 18.13 -14.41 1.14
C PRO A 181 16.83 -14.32 0.32
N TRP A 182 15.78 -13.75 0.88
CA TRP A 182 14.51 -13.51 0.19
C TRP A 182 14.68 -12.50 -0.93
N PHE A 183 15.34 -11.37 -0.66
CA PHE A 183 15.60 -10.35 -1.67
C PHE A 183 16.51 -10.83 -2.80
N ALA A 184 17.49 -11.68 -2.53
CA ALA A 184 18.32 -12.28 -3.57
C ALA A 184 17.47 -13.08 -4.58
N GLU A 185 16.53 -13.89 -4.10
CA GLU A 185 15.64 -14.66 -4.97
C GLU A 185 14.61 -13.77 -5.69
N MET A 186 14.01 -12.78 -5.00
CA MET A 186 13.16 -11.77 -5.64
C MET A 186 13.92 -11.04 -6.76
N ASN A 187 15.15 -10.63 -6.49
CA ASN A 187 16.01 -9.92 -7.44
C ASN A 187 16.37 -10.79 -8.64
N ARG A 188 16.70 -12.07 -8.41
CA ARG A 188 16.97 -13.03 -9.48
C ARG A 188 15.78 -13.17 -10.43
N ARG A 189 14.56 -13.10 -9.91
CA ARG A 189 13.31 -13.16 -10.67
C ARG A 189 12.91 -11.83 -11.30
N GLY A 190 13.48 -10.70 -10.86
CA GLY A 190 12.99 -9.37 -11.22
C GLY A 190 11.56 -9.13 -10.75
N ALA A 191 11.18 -9.74 -9.62
CA ALA A 191 9.82 -9.79 -9.11
C ALA A 191 9.36 -8.46 -8.51
N THR A 192 8.04 -8.29 -8.39
CA THR A 192 7.42 -7.13 -7.76
C THR A 192 7.20 -7.38 -6.28
N LEU A 193 7.48 -6.37 -5.44
CA LEU A 193 7.20 -6.35 -4.02
C LEU A 193 6.35 -5.13 -3.65
N PHE A 194 5.12 -5.38 -3.25
CA PHE A 194 4.24 -4.37 -2.68
C PHE A 194 4.49 -4.22 -1.19
N VAL A 195 4.79 -3.01 -0.72
CA VAL A 195 5.07 -2.73 0.70
C VAL A 195 4.05 -1.77 1.26
N HIS A 196 3.33 -2.24 2.28
CA HIS A 196 2.31 -1.48 2.98
C HIS A 196 2.76 -1.15 4.42
N PRO A 197 2.51 0.06 4.94
CA PRO A 197 2.84 0.39 6.31
C PRO A 197 2.01 -0.40 7.33
N THR A 198 2.57 -0.51 8.51
CA THR A 198 1.90 -1.04 9.69
C THR A 198 2.22 -0.13 10.88
N THR A 199 1.68 -0.44 12.06
CA THR A 199 1.97 0.34 13.27
C THR A 199 3.47 0.35 13.56
N PRO A 200 4.09 1.50 13.82
CA PRO A 200 5.51 1.61 14.15
C PRO A 200 5.93 0.70 15.30
N PRO A 201 7.16 0.14 15.28
CA PRO A 201 7.65 -0.69 16.37
C PRO A 201 7.60 0.03 17.73
N GLY A 202 7.03 -0.63 18.73
CA GLY A 202 6.92 -0.09 20.10
C GLY A 202 5.83 0.94 20.32
N GLN A 203 5.04 1.28 19.31
CA GLN A 203 3.91 2.20 19.42
C GLN A 203 2.59 1.41 19.41
N THR A 204 1.85 1.45 20.50
CA THR A 204 0.55 0.78 20.65
C THR A 204 -0.63 1.71 20.44
N GLU A 205 -0.44 3.03 20.61
CA GLU A 205 -1.46 4.07 20.46
C GLU A 205 -0.86 5.32 19.81
N THR A 206 -1.69 6.08 19.11
CA THR A 206 -1.29 7.38 18.55
C THR A 206 -1.35 8.43 19.65
N PRO A 207 -0.23 9.09 20.03
CA PRO A 207 -0.21 10.03 21.15
C PRO A 207 -1.18 11.22 21.00
N ILE A 208 -1.53 11.56 19.76
CA ILE A 208 -2.42 12.68 19.43
C ILE A 208 -3.89 12.26 19.24
N GLY A 209 -4.24 11.00 19.53
CA GLY A 209 -5.62 10.53 19.56
C GLY A 209 -6.31 10.40 18.20
N ILE A 210 -5.56 10.25 17.11
CA ILE A 210 -6.09 9.96 15.78
C ILE A 210 -5.71 8.54 15.32
N ASN A 211 -6.45 8.02 14.36
CA ASN A 211 -6.11 6.71 13.78
C ASN A 211 -4.68 6.73 13.19
N PRO A 212 -3.81 5.74 13.49
CA PRO A 212 -2.43 5.71 13.02
C PRO A 212 -2.29 5.70 11.51
N SER A 213 -3.29 5.22 10.76
CA SER A 213 -3.28 5.26 9.31
C SER A 213 -3.25 6.68 8.72
N ILE A 214 -3.71 7.67 9.49
CA ILE A 214 -3.77 9.07 9.02
C ILE A 214 -2.37 9.71 8.94
N LEU A 215 -1.51 9.41 9.89
CA LEU A 215 -0.20 10.06 10.02
C LEU A 215 0.95 9.06 10.12
N GLU A 216 0.85 8.12 11.06
CA GLU A 216 1.98 7.23 11.38
C GLU A 216 2.36 6.33 10.20
N PHE A 217 1.38 5.87 9.41
CA PHE A 217 1.65 5.04 8.24
C PHE A 217 2.49 5.77 7.18
N MET A 218 2.31 7.08 7.02
CA MET A 218 3.11 7.88 6.10
C MET A 218 4.57 7.95 6.55
N PHE A 219 4.80 8.13 7.84
CA PHE A 219 6.15 8.14 8.40
C PHE A 219 6.76 6.75 8.42
N GLU A 220 5.95 5.71 8.61
CA GLU A 220 6.43 4.32 8.61
C GLU A 220 6.90 3.88 7.23
N THR A 221 6.15 4.19 6.17
CA THR A 221 6.62 4.03 4.79
C THR A 221 7.93 4.79 4.56
N SER A 222 8.03 6.01 5.05
CA SER A 222 9.23 6.84 4.90
C SER A 222 10.45 6.25 5.62
N ARG A 223 10.29 5.68 6.81
CA ARG A 223 11.35 4.97 7.54
C ARG A 223 11.84 3.77 6.75
N MET A 224 10.91 2.96 6.22
CA MET A 224 11.27 1.77 5.43
C MET A 224 12.03 2.15 4.15
N VAL A 225 11.52 3.09 3.36
CA VAL A 225 12.19 3.53 2.13
C VAL A 225 13.57 4.09 2.43
N THR A 226 13.70 4.97 3.45
CA THR A 226 15.00 5.50 3.88
C THR A 226 15.93 4.37 4.32
N ASN A 227 15.45 3.42 5.13
CA ASN A 227 16.23 2.27 5.59
C ASN A 227 16.74 1.42 4.41
N MET A 228 15.91 1.12 3.40
CA MET A 228 16.30 0.39 2.19
C MET A 228 17.40 1.09 1.40
N VAL A 229 17.35 2.43 1.33
CA VAL A 229 18.36 3.24 0.63
C VAL A 229 19.67 3.23 1.42
N VAL A 230 19.64 3.66 2.68
CA VAL A 230 20.87 3.88 3.46
C VAL A 230 21.56 2.59 3.91
N SER A 231 20.84 1.46 3.94
CA SER A 231 21.45 0.13 4.14
C SER A 231 22.10 -0.44 2.87
N GLY A 232 21.86 0.20 1.72
CA GLY A 232 22.28 -0.30 0.41
C GLY A 232 21.44 -1.48 -0.11
N ALA A 233 20.43 -1.93 0.62
CA ALA A 233 19.60 -3.07 0.19
C ALA A 233 18.92 -2.78 -1.16
N LYS A 234 18.36 -1.58 -1.36
CA LYS A 234 17.75 -1.21 -2.64
C LYS A 234 18.73 -1.24 -3.82
N THR A 235 19.98 -0.89 -3.59
CA THR A 235 21.04 -0.92 -4.62
C THR A 235 21.53 -2.35 -4.87
N ARG A 236 21.71 -3.17 -3.81
CA ARG A 236 22.09 -4.59 -3.97
C ARG A 236 21.03 -5.41 -4.72
N PHE A 237 19.76 -5.06 -4.54
CA PHE A 237 18.61 -5.77 -5.10
C PHE A 237 17.82 -4.89 -6.09
N ASP A 238 18.53 -4.35 -7.07
CA ASP A 238 18.07 -3.31 -8.00
C ASP A 238 16.99 -3.76 -8.99
N LYS A 239 16.86 -5.08 -9.24
CA LYS A 239 15.87 -5.65 -10.15
C LYS A 239 14.47 -5.81 -9.51
N ILE A 240 14.38 -5.75 -8.17
CA ILE A 240 13.08 -5.81 -7.49
C ILE A 240 12.30 -4.52 -7.78
N LYS A 241 11.03 -4.69 -8.21
CA LYS A 241 10.10 -3.58 -8.40
C LYS A 241 9.39 -3.30 -7.07
N PHE A 242 9.96 -2.41 -6.25
CA PHE A 242 9.36 -2.02 -4.97
C PHE A 242 8.23 -1.01 -5.20
N ILE A 243 6.99 -1.41 -4.94
CA ILE A 243 5.84 -0.51 -4.87
C ILE A 243 5.67 -0.08 -3.41
N SER A 244 5.95 1.18 -3.12
CA SER A 244 5.70 1.76 -1.80
C SER A 244 4.35 2.48 -1.80
N SER A 245 3.48 2.10 -0.87
CA SER A 245 2.11 2.59 -0.82
C SER A 245 2.01 4.08 -0.44
N HIS A 246 0.83 4.67 -0.71
CA HIS A 246 0.44 6.02 -0.31
C HIS A 246 1.42 7.11 -0.80
N GLY A 247 1.80 7.08 -2.07
CA GLY A 247 2.73 8.05 -2.65
C GLY A 247 4.15 7.99 -2.09
N GLY A 248 4.55 6.86 -1.49
CA GLY A 248 5.84 6.74 -0.81
C GLY A 248 5.89 7.46 0.56
N GLY A 249 4.73 7.71 1.16
CA GLY A 249 4.62 8.42 2.43
C GLY A 249 5.09 9.87 2.34
N THR A 250 6.05 10.27 3.18
CA THR A 250 6.64 11.61 3.17
C THR A 250 7.96 11.69 2.39
N ILE A 251 8.38 10.61 1.73
CA ILE A 251 9.66 10.56 0.98
C ILE A 251 9.77 11.65 -0.10
N PRO A 252 8.75 11.93 -0.92
CA PRO A 252 8.87 12.99 -1.92
C PRO A 252 9.21 14.35 -1.34
N TYR A 253 8.71 14.66 -0.14
CA TYR A 253 9.06 15.88 0.59
C TYR A 253 10.45 15.80 1.24
N LEU A 254 10.84 14.64 1.78
CA LEU A 254 12.08 14.46 2.55
C LEU A 254 13.31 14.15 1.70
N ALA A 255 13.16 13.81 0.42
CA ALA A 255 14.25 13.34 -0.45
C ALA A 255 15.48 14.25 -0.44
N THR A 256 15.29 15.55 -0.64
CA THR A 256 16.37 16.55 -0.58
C THR A 256 17.00 16.59 0.81
N ARG A 257 16.21 16.56 1.87
CA ARG A 257 16.74 16.58 3.23
C ARG A 257 17.61 15.34 3.51
N ILE A 258 17.16 14.17 3.10
CA ILE A 258 17.91 12.91 3.27
C ILE A 258 19.22 12.99 2.48
N SER A 259 19.20 13.44 1.21
CA SER A 259 20.37 13.53 0.35
C SER A 259 21.44 14.52 0.84
N ILE A 260 21.06 15.52 1.61
CA ILE A 260 22.00 16.50 2.19
C ILE A 260 22.55 16.00 3.52
N LEU A 261 21.69 15.49 4.40
CA LEU A 261 22.05 15.23 5.80
C LEU A 261 22.71 13.86 6.01
N GLU A 262 22.30 12.82 5.28
CA GLU A 262 22.92 11.49 5.41
C GLU A 262 24.42 11.51 5.08
N PRO A 263 24.90 12.11 3.96
CA PRO A 263 26.32 12.26 3.71
C PRO A 263 27.04 13.14 4.74
N HIS A 264 26.34 14.14 5.30
CA HIS A 264 26.93 15.05 6.30
C HIS A 264 27.21 14.35 7.64
N TYR A 265 26.24 13.56 8.13
CA TYR A 265 26.40 12.81 9.39
C TYR A 265 27.20 11.52 9.21
N GLY A 266 27.34 11.07 7.97
CA GLY A 266 28.01 9.83 7.59
C GLY A 266 27.15 8.59 7.86
N PRO A 267 27.59 7.44 7.33
CA PRO A 267 26.86 6.19 7.46
C PRO A 267 26.87 5.70 8.91
N GLY A 268 25.77 5.11 9.36
CA GLY A 268 25.73 4.38 10.61
C GLY A 268 26.67 3.14 10.58
N PRO A 269 26.86 2.48 11.73
CA PRO A 269 27.76 1.34 11.84
C PRO A 269 27.47 0.25 10.78
N GLY A 270 28.51 -0.22 10.10
CA GLY A 270 28.41 -1.31 9.11
C GLY A 270 27.78 -0.93 7.77
N ARG A 271 27.61 0.36 7.50
CA ARG A 271 27.07 0.86 6.21
C ARG A 271 28.17 1.57 5.41
N GLU A 272 28.09 1.45 4.08
CA GLU A 272 28.94 2.20 3.17
C GLU A 272 28.43 3.64 2.98
N PRO A 273 29.33 4.63 2.84
CA PRO A 273 28.95 6.00 2.55
C PRO A 273 28.22 6.10 1.20
N MET A 274 27.21 6.97 1.15
CA MET A 274 26.54 7.35 -0.09
C MET A 274 26.64 8.86 -0.29
N THR A 275 26.79 9.29 -1.54
CA THR A 275 26.65 10.70 -1.92
C THR A 275 25.17 11.10 -1.97
N GLY A 276 24.88 12.40 -1.89
CA GLY A 276 23.51 12.88 -2.04
C GLY A 276 22.89 12.55 -3.40
N GLU A 277 23.71 12.53 -4.46
CA GLU A 277 23.27 12.14 -5.81
C GLU A 277 22.89 10.65 -5.87
N GLU A 278 23.69 9.76 -5.28
CA GLU A 278 23.38 8.33 -5.20
C GLU A 278 22.11 8.07 -4.41
N ILE A 279 21.87 8.80 -3.32
CA ILE A 279 20.64 8.73 -2.53
C ILE A 279 19.42 9.11 -3.39
N LEU A 280 19.46 10.28 -4.06
CA LEU A 280 18.35 10.71 -4.92
C LEU A 280 18.13 9.76 -6.08
N LYS A 281 19.19 9.29 -6.73
CA LYS A 281 19.12 8.29 -7.78
C LYS A 281 18.48 6.98 -7.28
N THR A 282 18.84 6.51 -6.09
CA THR A 282 18.25 5.29 -5.52
C THR A 282 16.79 5.50 -5.15
N LEU A 283 16.43 6.62 -4.54
CA LEU A 283 15.04 6.98 -4.24
C LEU A 283 14.19 7.02 -5.51
N SER A 284 14.73 7.52 -6.63
CA SER A 284 14.00 7.60 -7.90
C SER A 284 13.73 6.24 -8.57
N THR A 285 14.22 5.13 -8.02
CA THR A 285 13.99 3.77 -8.54
C THR A 285 12.80 3.05 -7.89
N PHE A 286 12.14 3.66 -6.91
CA PHE A 286 10.93 3.11 -6.31
C PHE A 286 9.71 3.37 -7.20
N TYR A 287 8.73 2.48 -7.12
CA TYR A 287 7.39 2.68 -7.65
C TYR A 287 6.48 3.15 -6.52
N PHE A 288 5.51 4.01 -6.82
CA PHE A 288 4.54 4.51 -5.84
C PHE A 288 3.11 4.33 -6.35
N ASP A 289 2.23 3.82 -5.50
CA ASP A 289 0.80 3.99 -5.76
C ASP A 289 0.32 5.37 -5.28
N LEU A 290 -0.75 5.86 -5.87
CA LEU A 290 -1.30 7.19 -5.59
C LEU A 290 -2.46 7.17 -4.59
N THR A 291 -2.61 6.11 -3.83
CA THR A 291 -3.63 6.03 -2.78
C THR A 291 -3.53 7.24 -1.84
N ALA A 292 -4.65 7.95 -1.64
CA ALA A 292 -4.75 9.18 -0.84
C ALA A 292 -3.74 10.29 -1.21
N SER A 293 -3.06 10.21 -2.38
CA SER A 293 -1.97 11.10 -2.79
C SER A 293 -2.25 11.82 -4.11
N THR A 294 -3.51 11.96 -4.52
CA THR A 294 -3.91 12.57 -5.81
C THR A 294 -4.07 14.09 -5.78
N ALA A 295 -3.76 14.76 -4.67
CA ALA A 295 -3.78 16.22 -4.60
C ALA A 295 -2.62 16.83 -5.42
N PRO A 296 -2.79 18.01 -6.05
CA PRO A 296 -1.76 18.65 -6.88
C PRO A 296 -0.40 18.75 -6.18
N ALA A 297 -0.36 19.20 -4.93
CA ALA A 297 0.89 19.31 -4.15
C ALA A 297 1.60 17.96 -3.96
N SER A 298 0.84 16.88 -3.75
CA SER A 298 1.40 15.53 -3.63
C SER A 298 1.93 15.04 -4.98
N LEU A 299 1.15 15.20 -6.05
CA LEU A 299 1.54 14.79 -7.40
C LEU A 299 2.78 15.55 -7.88
N ASP A 300 2.87 16.86 -7.63
CA ASP A 300 4.05 17.66 -7.97
C ASP A 300 5.30 17.11 -7.25
N ALA A 301 5.22 16.89 -5.94
CA ALA A 301 6.35 16.37 -5.16
C ALA A 301 6.79 14.97 -5.63
N ILE A 302 5.82 14.08 -5.89
CA ILE A 302 6.10 12.70 -6.34
C ILE A 302 6.74 12.71 -7.73
N ARG A 303 6.21 13.48 -8.68
CA ARG A 303 6.71 13.56 -10.06
C ARG A 303 8.06 14.26 -10.19
N HIS A 304 8.48 15.03 -9.18
CA HIS A 304 9.86 15.53 -9.09
C HIS A 304 10.85 14.45 -8.64
N LEU A 305 10.38 13.38 -8.04
CA LEU A 305 11.24 12.30 -7.53
C LEU A 305 11.32 11.11 -8.49
N VAL A 306 10.18 10.70 -9.08
CA VAL A 306 10.08 9.51 -9.94
C VAL A 306 9.37 9.83 -11.25
N PRO A 307 9.69 9.14 -12.37
CA PRO A 307 8.97 9.28 -13.63
C PRO A 307 7.53 8.72 -13.53
N ASP A 308 6.63 9.22 -14.36
CA ASP A 308 5.22 8.80 -14.41
C ASP A 308 5.05 7.29 -14.66
N SER A 309 6.00 6.64 -15.34
CA SER A 309 6.04 5.19 -15.54
C SER A 309 6.28 4.36 -14.27
N GLN A 310 6.59 5.00 -13.16
CA GLN A 310 6.73 4.38 -11.84
C GLN A 310 5.57 4.73 -10.90
N LEU A 311 4.55 5.45 -11.40
CA LEU A 311 3.34 5.77 -10.67
C LEU A 311 2.20 4.83 -11.07
N MET A 312 1.35 4.50 -10.11
CA MET A 312 0.22 3.59 -10.29
C MET A 312 -1.00 4.04 -9.50
N PHE A 313 -2.17 3.63 -9.93
CA PHE A 313 -3.40 3.90 -9.19
C PHE A 313 -3.59 2.88 -8.06
N GLY A 314 -4.12 3.35 -6.92
CA GLY A 314 -4.48 2.53 -5.76
C GLY A 314 -5.70 3.09 -5.03
N THR A 315 -6.52 2.22 -4.45
CA THR A 315 -7.73 2.61 -3.71
C THR A 315 -7.65 2.42 -2.21
N ASP A 316 -6.85 1.46 -1.73
CA ASP A 316 -6.84 0.96 -0.36
C ASP A 316 -8.22 0.38 0.07
N PHE A 317 -9.03 -0.05 -0.92
CA PHE A 317 -10.31 -0.70 -0.63
C PHE A 317 -10.08 -2.09 0.03
N PRO A 318 -10.83 -2.48 1.05
CA PRO A 318 -11.95 -1.81 1.68
C PRO A 318 -11.56 -0.95 2.91
N MET A 319 -10.26 -0.80 3.21
CA MET A 319 -9.79 -0.03 4.37
C MET A 319 -10.11 1.46 4.22
N MET A 320 -10.02 1.99 3.00
CA MET A 320 -10.65 3.26 2.65
C MET A 320 -12.05 3.02 2.06
N PRO A 321 -13.07 3.80 2.51
CA PRO A 321 -14.43 3.63 2.01
C PRO A 321 -14.52 3.86 0.49
N PRO A 322 -15.39 3.14 -0.25
CA PRO A 322 -15.54 3.32 -1.70
C PRO A 322 -15.95 4.74 -2.11
N THR A 323 -16.56 5.51 -1.20
CA THR A 323 -16.89 6.93 -1.40
C THR A 323 -15.66 7.83 -1.60
N THR A 324 -14.45 7.36 -1.29
CA THR A 324 -13.20 8.11 -1.49
C THR A 324 -12.63 7.96 -2.89
N ILE A 325 -13.03 6.93 -3.65
CA ILE A 325 -12.46 6.58 -4.97
C ILE A 325 -12.80 7.66 -6.01
N ALA A 326 -14.08 7.99 -6.18
CA ALA A 326 -14.50 8.99 -7.17
C ALA A 326 -13.87 10.39 -6.91
N PRO A 327 -13.85 10.93 -5.68
CA PRO A 327 -13.14 12.18 -5.40
C PRO A 327 -11.63 12.11 -5.64
N ALA A 328 -10.97 10.98 -5.36
CA ALA A 328 -9.55 10.80 -5.64
C ALA A 328 -9.28 10.82 -7.15
N LYS A 329 -10.07 10.06 -7.92
CA LYS A 329 -10.01 10.05 -9.39
C LYS A 329 -10.28 11.43 -10.00
N ALA A 330 -11.29 12.14 -9.51
CA ALA A 330 -11.63 13.48 -9.99
C ALA A 330 -10.46 14.48 -9.76
N ARG A 331 -9.79 14.44 -8.60
CA ARG A 331 -8.60 15.26 -8.34
C ARG A 331 -7.46 14.91 -9.29
N PHE A 332 -7.23 13.60 -9.52
CA PHE A 332 -6.22 13.14 -10.47
C PHE A 332 -6.52 13.61 -11.91
N ASP A 333 -7.77 13.50 -12.35
CA ASP A 333 -8.18 13.94 -13.69
C ASP A 333 -8.07 15.44 -13.88
N ALA A 334 -8.33 16.21 -12.82
CA ALA A 334 -8.21 17.67 -12.85
C ALA A 334 -6.76 18.18 -12.78
N TYR A 335 -5.77 17.32 -12.55
CA TYR A 335 -4.38 17.71 -12.46
C TYR A 335 -3.81 18.03 -13.85
N ALA A 336 -3.78 19.31 -14.21
CA ALA A 336 -3.47 19.81 -15.53
C ALA A 336 -2.09 19.41 -16.12
N PRO A 337 -1.00 19.23 -15.33
CA PRO A 337 0.32 18.87 -15.87
C PRO A 337 0.42 17.46 -16.51
N LEU A 338 -0.62 16.61 -16.39
CA LEU A 338 -0.65 15.30 -17.07
C LEU A 338 -1.42 15.38 -18.38
N GLY A 339 -0.82 14.87 -19.46
CA GLY A 339 -1.50 14.58 -20.72
C GLY A 339 -2.30 13.28 -20.70
N ALA A 340 -2.89 12.90 -21.81
CA ALA A 340 -3.69 11.66 -21.91
C ALA A 340 -2.82 10.40 -21.76
N ASP A 341 -1.63 10.40 -22.36
CA ASP A 341 -0.72 9.25 -22.35
C ASP A 341 -0.14 9.02 -20.95
N GLU A 342 0.26 10.09 -20.23
CA GLU A 342 0.75 10.00 -18.85
C GLU A 342 -0.36 9.52 -17.90
N ARG A 343 -1.60 10.00 -18.09
CA ARG A 343 -2.74 9.52 -17.30
C ARG A 343 -2.97 8.03 -17.51
N ARG A 344 -2.97 7.58 -18.77
CA ARG A 344 -3.12 6.18 -19.12
C ARG A 344 -1.97 5.34 -18.53
N ALA A 345 -0.74 5.82 -18.63
CA ALA A 345 0.41 5.16 -18.04
C ALA A 345 0.21 4.93 -16.54
N ILE A 346 -0.15 5.96 -15.78
CA ILE A 346 -0.35 5.89 -14.33
C ILE A 346 -1.56 5.02 -13.96
N LEU A 347 -2.67 5.14 -14.69
CA LEU A 347 -3.89 4.41 -14.38
C LEU A 347 -3.82 2.92 -14.76
N ARG A 348 -2.92 2.53 -15.67
CA ARG A 348 -2.93 1.19 -16.24
C ARG A 348 -1.55 0.64 -16.60
N ASP A 349 -0.85 1.29 -17.55
CA ASP A 349 0.24 0.66 -18.29
C ASP A 349 1.47 0.41 -17.38
N SER A 350 1.74 1.30 -16.43
CA SER A 350 2.82 1.15 -15.44
C SER A 350 2.63 -0.11 -14.58
N ALA A 351 1.39 -0.39 -14.14
CA ALA A 351 1.08 -1.59 -13.37
C ALA A 351 1.27 -2.85 -14.24
N LEU A 352 0.72 -2.87 -15.45
CA LEU A 352 0.80 -4.03 -16.35
C LEU A 352 2.24 -4.32 -16.81
N ALA A 353 3.11 -3.32 -16.87
CA ALA A 353 4.52 -3.50 -17.22
C ALA A 353 5.31 -4.31 -16.16
N ILE A 354 4.89 -4.28 -14.90
CA ILE A 354 5.59 -4.98 -13.80
C ILE A 354 4.78 -6.12 -13.18
N LEU A 355 3.57 -6.37 -13.68
CA LEU A 355 2.65 -7.44 -13.22
C LEU A 355 2.31 -8.38 -14.39
N PRO A 356 3.27 -9.19 -14.87
CA PRO A 356 3.13 -9.94 -16.12
C PRO A 356 2.02 -11.00 -16.07
N SER A 357 1.74 -11.59 -14.92
CA SER A 357 0.67 -12.57 -14.77
C SER A 357 -0.72 -11.91 -14.89
N LEU A 358 -0.92 -10.74 -14.28
CA LEU A 358 -2.15 -9.96 -14.46
C LEU A 358 -2.26 -9.47 -15.90
N SER A 359 -1.18 -8.92 -16.47
CA SER A 359 -1.13 -8.45 -17.85
C SER A 359 -1.56 -9.54 -18.84
N ALA A 360 -1.20 -10.79 -18.57
CA ALA A 360 -1.60 -11.93 -19.41
C ALA A 360 -3.09 -12.31 -19.27
N ARG A 361 -3.76 -11.91 -18.19
CA ARG A 361 -5.17 -12.21 -17.90
C ARG A 361 -6.12 -11.08 -18.30
N VAL A 362 -5.69 -9.82 -18.14
CA VAL A 362 -6.47 -8.63 -18.47
C VAL A 362 -6.71 -8.55 -19.99
N GLY A 363 -7.94 -8.23 -20.39
CA GLY A 363 -8.31 -8.15 -21.81
C GLY A 363 -8.62 -9.49 -22.49
N LYS A 364 -8.54 -10.64 -21.78
CA LYS A 364 -8.93 -11.96 -22.30
C LYS A 364 -10.34 -12.41 -21.84
N GLY A 365 -11.00 -11.61 -20.99
CA GLY A 365 -12.31 -11.88 -20.40
C GLY A 365 -13.39 -11.04 -21.08
N GLY A 366 -13.67 -11.34 -22.33
CA GLY A 366 -14.80 -10.82 -23.09
C GLY A 366 -15.58 -11.95 -23.70
#